data_3c7e4bc174c4dee9fb2dd35e6eb79881
#
_entry.id   3c7e4bc174c4dee9fb2dd35e6eb79881
#
_cell.length_a   1.000
_cell.length_b   1.000
_cell.length_c   1.000
_cell.angle_alpha   90.00
_cell.angle_beta   90.00
_cell.angle_gamma   90.00
#
_symmetry.space_group_name_H-M   'P 1'
#
loop_
_entity.id
_entity.type
_entity.pdbx_description
1 polymer ?
#
loop_
_entity_poly.entity_id
_entity_poly.type
_entity_poly.pdbx_seq_one_letter_code
_entity_poly.pdbx_strand_id
1 'polypeptide(L)'
;MRKFICSICGYIYDEVKGIPESGIAAGTRWEEIPSDWLCPLCGASKAEFTIQGETVTNETKKHIISTEPITDMIELSPLEVSAICSNLARGCEKQYKPEEEKLFRELAQYYSNGAVPAENPRYKDLLDLIDNDLNEGFPSANAVAQDLKDRGALRALVWSEKVTRILKSLLSRYEKEGDGMVENTGVYVCTICGFIFIGDNPPDLCPVCKVPNWKFEKIEGES
;
A
#
# COMPACT_ATOMS: atom_id res chain seq x y z
N MET A 1 -29.08 10.32 4.53
CA MET A 1 -27.89 9.82 5.20
C MET A 1 -26.87 9.46 4.15
N ARG A 2 -25.63 9.83 4.38
CA ARG A 2 -24.55 9.78 3.39
C ARG A 2 -23.68 8.54 3.58
N LYS A 3 -22.91 8.20 2.55
CA LYS A 3 -21.87 7.19 2.62
C LYS A 3 -20.53 7.84 2.31
N PHE A 4 -19.53 7.48 3.07
CA PHE A 4 -18.17 7.97 2.90
C PHE A 4 -17.25 6.81 2.55
N ILE A 5 -16.45 6.99 1.52
CA ILE A 5 -15.55 5.96 1.01
C ILE A 5 -14.12 6.36 1.34
N CYS A 6 -13.39 5.46 1.98
CA CYS A 6 -11.94 5.61 2.16
C CYS A 6 -11.24 5.58 0.80
N SER A 7 -10.53 6.66 0.46
CA SER A 7 -9.77 6.77 -0.80
C SER A 7 -8.64 5.73 -0.89
N ILE A 8 -8.14 5.25 0.27
CA ILE A 8 -7.03 4.31 0.37
C ILE A 8 -7.49 2.88 0.10
N CYS A 9 -8.45 2.35 0.87
CA CYS A 9 -8.83 0.93 0.81
C CYS A 9 -10.22 0.66 0.23
N GLY A 10 -11.04 1.71 0.05
CA GLY A 10 -12.42 1.57 -0.42
C GLY A 10 -13.42 1.14 0.66
N TYR A 11 -13.02 1.16 1.95
CA TYR A 11 -13.96 0.93 3.06
C TYR A 11 -15.07 1.98 3.02
N ILE A 12 -16.32 1.54 3.23
CA ILE A 12 -17.48 2.44 3.19
C ILE A 12 -18.02 2.60 4.61
N TYR A 13 -17.95 3.82 5.13
CA TYR A 13 -18.75 4.22 6.27
C TYR A 13 -20.15 4.62 5.82
N ASP A 14 -21.15 3.97 6.36
CA ASP A 14 -22.57 4.24 6.07
C ASP A 14 -23.22 4.83 7.33
N GLU A 15 -23.63 6.09 7.28
CA GLU A 15 -24.28 6.78 8.41
C GLU A 15 -25.52 6.02 8.93
N VAL A 16 -26.19 5.23 8.08
CA VAL A 16 -27.35 4.44 8.51
C VAL A 16 -26.93 3.28 9.42
N LYS A 17 -25.78 2.65 9.13
CA LYS A 17 -25.34 1.43 9.81
C LYS A 17 -24.46 1.74 11.02
N GLY A 18 -23.67 2.82 10.98
CA GLY A 18 -22.61 3.06 11.95
C GLY A 18 -21.52 1.98 11.91
N ILE A 19 -20.82 1.84 13.01
CA ILE A 19 -19.84 0.78 13.27
C ILE A 19 -19.98 0.40 14.75
N PRO A 20 -21.00 -0.36 15.14
CA PRO A 20 -21.28 -0.70 16.55
C PRO A 20 -20.08 -1.38 17.23
N GLU A 21 -19.31 -2.17 16.49
CA GLU A 21 -18.11 -2.86 16.95
C GLU A 21 -16.99 -1.89 17.38
N SER A 22 -16.99 -0.68 16.82
CA SER A 22 -16.06 0.41 17.18
C SER A 22 -16.71 1.50 18.05
N GLY A 23 -17.88 1.21 18.64
CA GLY A 23 -18.59 2.14 19.50
C GLY A 23 -19.34 3.27 18.77
N ILE A 24 -19.44 3.22 17.45
CA ILE A 24 -20.16 4.21 16.63
C ILE A 24 -21.56 3.68 16.32
N ALA A 25 -22.58 4.25 16.98
CA ALA A 25 -23.95 3.80 16.83
C ALA A 25 -24.50 4.01 15.40
N ALA A 26 -25.50 3.21 15.01
CA ALA A 26 -26.27 3.42 13.80
C ALA A 26 -26.92 4.82 13.83
N GLY A 27 -26.89 5.55 12.72
CA GLY A 27 -27.39 6.90 12.62
C GLY A 27 -26.39 8.00 12.95
N THR A 28 -25.19 7.68 13.42
CA THR A 28 -24.13 8.67 13.69
C THR A 28 -23.73 9.36 12.40
N ARG A 29 -23.73 10.69 12.39
CA ARG A 29 -23.30 11.49 11.25
C ARG A 29 -21.79 11.51 11.15
N TRP A 30 -21.27 11.70 9.94
CA TRP A 30 -19.83 11.77 9.70
C TRP A 30 -19.11 12.83 10.53
N GLU A 31 -19.76 13.97 10.73
CA GLU A 31 -19.22 15.07 11.50
C GLU A 31 -19.11 14.75 13.01
N GLU A 32 -19.95 13.85 13.50
CA GLU A 32 -20.01 13.44 14.90
C GLU A 32 -18.95 12.38 15.26
N ILE A 33 -18.36 11.74 14.25
CA ILE A 33 -17.25 10.80 14.46
C ILE A 33 -16.02 11.57 14.95
N PRO A 34 -15.32 11.09 15.99
CA PRO A 34 -14.10 11.73 16.50
C PRO A 34 -13.08 12.03 15.40
N SER A 35 -12.35 13.13 15.55
CA SER A 35 -11.36 13.55 14.55
C SER A 35 -10.14 12.61 14.47
N ASP A 36 -9.87 11.90 15.54
CA ASP A 36 -8.82 10.90 15.69
C ASP A 36 -9.25 9.49 15.25
N TRP A 37 -10.52 9.34 14.82
CA TRP A 37 -10.99 8.06 14.30
C TRP A 37 -10.22 7.65 13.05
N LEU A 38 -9.87 6.37 12.98
CA LEU A 38 -9.13 5.76 11.89
C LEU A 38 -10.00 4.75 11.14
N CYS A 39 -9.72 4.59 9.87
CA CYS A 39 -10.36 3.57 9.05
C CYS A 39 -10.12 2.16 9.67
N PRO A 40 -11.16 1.40 10.00
CA PRO A 40 -10.99 0.10 10.65
C PRO A 40 -10.29 -0.93 9.77
N LEU A 41 -10.21 -0.67 8.45
CA LEU A 41 -9.61 -1.60 7.51
C LEU A 41 -8.14 -1.31 7.19
N CYS A 42 -7.74 -0.04 7.14
CA CYS A 42 -6.38 0.34 6.74
C CYS A 42 -5.72 1.39 7.65
N GLY A 43 -6.40 1.83 8.70
CA GLY A 43 -5.87 2.82 9.63
C GLY A 43 -5.73 4.25 9.05
N ALA A 44 -6.25 4.52 7.86
CA ALA A 44 -6.23 5.87 7.29
C ALA A 44 -7.07 6.84 8.11
N SER A 45 -6.64 8.10 8.16
CA SER A 45 -7.36 9.15 8.89
C SER A 45 -8.71 9.49 8.24
N LYS A 46 -9.56 10.15 9.00
CA LYS A 46 -10.86 10.64 8.53
C LYS A 46 -10.75 11.56 7.30
N ALA A 47 -9.63 12.28 7.13
CA ALA A 47 -9.37 13.15 5.99
C ALA A 47 -9.29 12.41 4.64
N GLU A 48 -9.01 11.11 4.67
CA GLU A 48 -8.91 10.25 3.48
C GLU A 48 -10.28 9.73 3.00
N PHE A 49 -11.36 10.20 3.56
CA PHE A 49 -12.70 9.79 3.16
C PHE A 49 -13.40 10.84 2.31
N THR A 50 -14.08 10.38 1.26
CA THR A 50 -14.87 11.21 0.35
C THR A 50 -16.31 10.74 0.31
N ILE A 51 -17.24 11.66 0.03
CA ILE A 51 -18.67 11.31 -0.09
C ILE A 51 -18.88 10.43 -1.33
N GLN A 52 -19.62 9.34 -1.17
CA GLN A 52 -19.96 8.47 -2.29
C GLN A 52 -20.86 9.21 -3.29
N GLY A 53 -20.36 9.38 -4.52
CA GLY A 53 -21.09 10.05 -5.59
C GLY A 53 -20.59 11.48 -5.90
N GLU A 54 -19.74 12.06 -5.08
CA GLU A 54 -18.98 13.24 -5.47
C GLU A 54 -17.73 12.82 -6.22
N THR A 55 -17.64 13.20 -7.47
CA THR A 55 -16.39 13.11 -8.24
C THR A 55 -15.44 14.13 -7.61
N VAL A 56 -14.48 13.66 -6.83
CA VAL A 56 -13.34 14.48 -6.45
C VAL A 56 -12.61 14.78 -7.76
N THR A 57 -12.84 15.98 -8.27
CA THR A 57 -11.89 16.55 -9.22
C THR A 57 -10.63 16.82 -8.40
N ASN A 58 -9.76 15.81 -8.31
CA ASN A 58 -8.39 16.07 -7.96
C ASN A 58 -7.90 17.06 -9.01
N GLU A 59 -7.86 18.33 -8.66
CA GLU A 59 -6.96 19.27 -9.31
C GLU A 59 -5.55 18.77 -9.01
N THR A 60 -5.17 17.75 -9.76
CA THR A 60 -3.78 17.37 -9.92
C THR A 60 -3.10 18.66 -10.34
N LYS A 61 -2.34 19.29 -9.44
CA LYS A 61 -1.36 20.29 -9.82
C LYS A 61 -0.65 19.66 -11.00
N LYS A 62 -0.84 20.23 -12.20
CA LYS A 62 -0.08 19.87 -13.37
C LYS A 62 1.38 20.19 -13.07
N HIS A 63 2.07 19.24 -12.43
CA HIS A 63 3.51 19.21 -12.53
C HIS A 63 3.78 18.99 -14.01
N ILE A 64 4.39 19.98 -14.63
CA ILE A 64 4.97 19.83 -15.97
C ILE A 64 6.16 18.90 -15.76
N ILE A 65 5.90 17.61 -15.81
CA ILE A 65 6.95 16.59 -15.81
C ILE A 65 7.55 16.69 -17.20
N SER A 66 8.83 17.04 -17.29
CA SER A 66 9.55 16.96 -18.54
C SER A 66 9.51 15.49 -18.98
N THR A 67 8.89 15.22 -20.11
CA THR A 67 8.84 13.88 -20.71
C THR A 67 10.14 13.56 -21.44
N GLU A 68 11.25 14.17 -21.06
CA GLU A 68 12.53 13.76 -21.59
C GLU A 68 12.84 12.37 -21.04
N PRO A 69 13.16 11.40 -21.91
CA PRO A 69 13.55 10.08 -21.46
C PRO A 69 14.77 10.25 -20.56
N ILE A 70 14.71 9.66 -19.36
CA ILE A 70 15.85 9.59 -18.46
C ILE A 70 16.91 8.78 -19.21
N THR A 71 17.83 9.47 -19.86
CA THR A 71 18.93 8.86 -20.65
C THR A 71 20.09 8.45 -19.75
N ASP A 72 20.12 8.94 -18.53
CA ASP A 72 21.12 8.53 -17.56
C ASP A 72 20.69 7.22 -16.88
N MET A 73 21.46 6.18 -17.12
CA MET A 73 21.31 4.90 -16.40
C MET A 73 21.50 5.18 -14.90
N ILE A 74 20.43 5.13 -14.12
CA ILE A 74 20.51 5.23 -12.68
C ILE A 74 21.17 3.93 -12.18
N GLU A 75 22.29 4.05 -11.50
CA GLU A 75 22.93 2.93 -10.85
C GLU A 75 22.09 2.51 -9.64
N LEU A 76 21.49 1.33 -9.74
CA LEU A 76 20.64 0.78 -8.68
C LEU A 76 21.50 0.18 -7.56
N SER A 77 21.11 0.40 -6.33
CA SER A 77 21.70 -0.29 -5.19
C SER A 77 21.45 -1.80 -5.23
N PRO A 78 22.27 -2.63 -4.57
CA PRO A 78 22.03 -4.07 -4.51
C PRO A 78 20.64 -4.45 -4.00
N LEU A 79 20.08 -3.72 -3.02
CA LEU A 79 18.73 -3.98 -2.51
C LEU A 79 17.64 -3.64 -3.53
N GLU A 80 17.78 -2.58 -4.32
CA GLU A 80 16.86 -2.24 -5.39
C GLU A 80 16.88 -3.32 -6.49
N VAL A 81 18.07 -3.79 -6.88
CA VAL A 81 18.18 -4.91 -7.82
C VAL A 81 17.56 -6.18 -7.26
N SER A 82 17.80 -6.49 -5.96
CA SER A 82 17.17 -7.61 -5.28
C SER A 82 15.64 -7.53 -5.31
N ALA A 83 15.08 -6.36 -5.01
CA ALA A 83 13.62 -6.13 -5.04
C ALA A 83 13.04 -6.34 -6.45
N ILE A 84 13.71 -5.82 -7.50
CA ILE A 84 13.31 -6.04 -8.89
C ILE A 84 13.33 -7.53 -9.24
N CYS A 85 14.42 -8.24 -8.92
CA CYS A 85 14.53 -9.68 -9.17
C CYS A 85 13.44 -10.47 -8.41
N SER A 86 13.13 -10.12 -7.17
CA SER A 86 12.05 -10.73 -6.38
C SER A 86 10.68 -10.54 -7.04
N ASN A 87 10.39 -9.33 -7.56
CA ASN A 87 9.17 -9.04 -8.28
C ASN A 87 9.08 -9.80 -9.61
N LEU A 88 10.19 -9.95 -10.34
CA LEU A 88 10.25 -10.74 -11.56
C LEU A 88 10.02 -12.24 -11.27
N ALA A 89 10.58 -12.77 -10.18
CA ALA A 89 10.31 -14.14 -9.73
C ALA A 89 8.81 -14.35 -9.48
N ARG A 90 8.16 -13.43 -8.78
CA ARG A 90 6.69 -13.47 -8.57
C ARG A 90 5.92 -13.41 -9.90
N GLY A 91 6.39 -12.64 -10.86
CA GLY A 91 5.81 -12.58 -12.19
C GLY A 91 5.93 -13.92 -12.94
N CYS A 92 7.07 -14.57 -12.84
CA CYS A 92 7.34 -15.90 -13.43
C CYS A 92 6.49 -16.99 -12.79
N GLU A 93 6.38 -16.99 -11.44
CA GLU A 93 5.50 -17.90 -10.70
C GLU A 93 4.04 -17.84 -11.22
N LYS A 94 3.50 -16.62 -11.39
CA LYS A 94 2.14 -16.40 -11.90
C LYS A 94 1.96 -16.81 -13.36
N GLN A 95 3.03 -16.88 -14.12
CA GLN A 95 3.04 -17.31 -15.53
C GLN A 95 3.40 -18.79 -15.69
N TYR A 96 3.54 -19.54 -14.58
CA TYR A 96 3.93 -20.96 -14.57
C TYR A 96 5.28 -21.21 -15.26
N LYS A 97 6.29 -20.36 -14.95
CA LYS A 97 7.65 -20.41 -15.44
C LYS A 97 8.62 -20.73 -14.29
N PRO A 98 8.67 -21.99 -13.84
CA PRO A 98 9.40 -22.35 -12.61
C PRO A 98 10.92 -22.20 -12.72
N GLU A 99 11.49 -22.36 -13.90
CA GLU A 99 12.94 -22.24 -14.10
C GLU A 99 13.37 -20.77 -13.99
N GLU A 100 12.67 -19.86 -14.67
CA GLU A 100 12.93 -18.43 -14.61
C GLU A 100 12.62 -17.87 -13.22
N GLU A 101 11.55 -18.33 -12.56
CA GLU A 101 11.26 -17.99 -11.18
C GLU A 101 12.45 -18.31 -10.27
N LYS A 102 12.97 -19.54 -10.35
CA LYS A 102 14.11 -19.98 -9.54
C LYS A 102 15.32 -19.09 -9.76
N LEU A 103 15.69 -18.82 -11.02
CA LEU A 103 16.84 -17.99 -11.36
C LEU A 103 16.70 -16.57 -10.82
N PHE A 104 15.50 -15.96 -10.92
CA PHE A 104 15.27 -14.64 -10.35
C PHE A 104 15.29 -14.64 -8.83
N ARG A 105 14.84 -15.69 -8.16
CA ARG A 105 15.00 -15.84 -6.70
C ARG A 105 16.47 -15.94 -6.29
N GLU A 106 17.28 -16.70 -7.02
CA GLU A 106 18.71 -16.82 -6.77
C GLU A 106 19.42 -15.47 -6.96
N LEU A 107 19.08 -14.70 -8.00
CA LEU A 107 19.60 -13.36 -8.20
C LEU A 107 19.18 -12.40 -7.07
N ALA A 108 17.91 -12.44 -6.68
CA ALA A 108 17.40 -11.63 -5.56
C ALA A 108 18.20 -11.89 -4.28
N GLN A 109 18.41 -13.16 -3.96
CA GLN A 109 19.19 -13.56 -2.79
C GLN A 109 20.66 -13.15 -2.88
N TYR A 110 21.29 -13.28 -4.06
CA TYR A 110 22.67 -12.87 -4.28
C TYR A 110 22.85 -11.37 -3.98
N TYR A 111 21.99 -10.53 -4.54
CA TYR A 111 22.06 -9.08 -4.33
C TYR A 111 21.71 -8.68 -2.89
N SER A 112 20.74 -9.35 -2.28
CA SER A 112 20.39 -9.11 -0.88
C SER A 112 21.56 -9.44 0.07
N ASN A 113 22.24 -10.54 -0.15
CA ASN A 113 23.39 -10.95 0.67
C ASN A 113 24.58 -9.99 0.55
N GLY A 114 24.72 -9.27 -0.58
CA GLY A 114 25.77 -8.29 -0.81
C GLY A 114 25.42 -6.89 -0.29
N ALA A 115 24.22 -6.69 0.22
CA ALA A 115 23.78 -5.39 0.70
C ALA A 115 24.41 -5.04 2.08
N VAL A 116 24.85 -3.82 2.22
CA VAL A 116 25.33 -3.31 3.51
C VAL A 116 24.14 -2.78 4.29
N PRO A 117 23.90 -3.26 5.52
CA PRO A 117 22.85 -2.72 6.37
C PRO A 117 23.02 -1.23 6.61
N ALA A 118 21.92 -0.47 6.67
CA ALA A 118 21.96 0.93 7.00
C ALA A 118 22.50 1.14 8.42
N GLU A 119 23.41 2.10 8.57
CA GLU A 119 23.87 2.53 9.89
C GLU A 119 22.74 3.34 10.56
N ASN A 120 22.29 2.90 11.74
CA ASN A 120 21.24 3.57 12.51
C ASN A 120 19.93 3.82 11.73
N PRO A 121 19.26 2.78 11.26
CA PRO A 121 18.01 2.92 10.50
C PRO A 121 16.92 3.58 11.37
N ARG A 122 16.20 4.56 10.81
CA ARG A 122 15.10 5.25 11.49
C ARG A 122 13.81 5.14 10.69
N TYR A 123 12.70 4.98 11.37
CA TYR A 123 11.37 4.99 10.73
C TYR A 123 11.10 6.25 9.93
N LYS A 124 11.63 7.39 10.39
CA LYS A 124 11.49 8.65 9.66
C LYS A 124 12.08 8.58 8.26
N ASP A 125 13.27 8.00 8.12
CA ASP A 125 13.94 7.91 6.82
C ASP A 125 13.11 7.07 5.82
N LEU A 126 12.47 6.00 6.33
CA LEU A 126 11.55 5.19 5.54
C LEU A 126 10.27 5.95 5.17
N LEU A 127 9.71 6.72 6.10
CA LEU A 127 8.54 7.57 5.84
C LEU A 127 8.85 8.66 4.81
N ASP A 128 10.03 9.28 4.88
CA ASP A 128 10.47 10.30 3.92
C ASP A 128 10.59 9.70 2.50
N LEU A 129 11.09 8.47 2.36
CA LEU A 129 11.13 7.75 1.07
C LEU A 129 9.73 7.44 0.54
N ILE A 130 8.83 6.96 1.40
CA ILE A 130 7.43 6.72 1.04
C ILE A 130 6.73 8.01 0.62
N ASP A 131 7.01 9.13 1.28
CA ASP A 131 6.45 10.43 0.92
C ASP A 131 6.96 10.91 -0.44
N ASN A 132 8.23 10.69 -0.73
CA ASN A 132 8.78 10.98 -2.05
C ASN A 132 8.09 10.15 -3.13
N ASP A 133 7.91 8.84 -2.92
CA ASP A 133 7.19 7.99 -3.86
C ASP A 133 5.76 8.47 -4.10
N LEU A 134 5.04 8.83 -3.03
CA LEU A 134 3.64 9.28 -3.14
C LEU A 134 3.48 10.66 -3.80
N ASN A 135 4.43 11.57 -3.58
CA ASN A 135 4.34 12.94 -4.08
C ASN A 135 5.00 13.13 -5.45
N GLU A 136 6.01 12.34 -5.79
CA GLU A 136 6.80 12.47 -7.02
C GLU A 136 6.76 11.20 -7.88
N GLY A 137 7.09 10.05 -7.32
CA GLY A 137 7.26 8.79 -8.04
C GLY A 137 5.96 8.32 -8.70
N PHE A 138 4.88 8.13 -7.93
CA PHE A 138 3.60 7.69 -8.49
C PHE A 138 2.96 8.69 -9.45
N PRO A 139 2.92 10.01 -9.19
CA PRO A 139 2.44 10.99 -10.15
C PRO A 139 3.21 10.95 -11.47
N SER A 140 4.53 10.86 -11.40
CA SER A 140 5.41 10.78 -12.58
C SER A 140 5.16 9.51 -13.38
N ALA A 141 5.18 8.35 -12.73
CA ALA A 141 4.94 7.07 -13.38
C ALA A 141 3.53 6.98 -14.00
N ASN A 142 2.50 7.49 -13.31
CA ASN A 142 1.14 7.56 -13.84
C ASN A 142 1.06 8.45 -15.10
N ALA A 143 1.72 9.61 -15.11
CA ALA A 143 1.75 10.49 -16.26
C ALA A 143 2.36 9.81 -17.51
N VAL A 144 3.50 9.15 -17.35
CA VAL A 144 4.16 8.38 -18.41
C VAL A 144 3.28 7.22 -18.90
N ALA A 145 2.70 6.44 -17.97
CA ALA A 145 1.84 5.32 -18.33
C ALA A 145 0.56 5.77 -19.06
N GLN A 146 0.01 6.94 -18.70
CA GLN A 146 -1.13 7.55 -19.40
C GLN A 146 -0.76 8.01 -20.82
N ASP A 147 0.38 8.68 -20.99
CA ASP A 147 0.87 9.15 -22.30
C ASP A 147 1.11 7.97 -23.25
N LEU A 148 1.75 6.92 -22.75
CA LEU A 148 1.98 5.67 -23.48
C LEU A 148 0.73 4.80 -23.64
N LYS A 149 -0.39 5.16 -23.01
CA LYS A 149 -1.64 4.38 -22.98
C LYS A 149 -1.44 2.94 -22.46
N ASP A 150 -0.47 2.76 -21.58
CA ASP A 150 -0.15 1.45 -20.99
C ASP A 150 -1.14 1.10 -19.85
N ARG A 151 -2.20 0.38 -20.22
CA ARG A 151 -3.24 -0.04 -19.28
C ARG A 151 -2.73 -1.02 -18.23
N GLY A 152 -1.69 -1.79 -18.54
CA GLY A 152 -1.06 -2.74 -17.61
C GLY A 152 -0.32 -1.99 -16.52
N ALA A 153 0.54 -1.04 -16.89
CA ALA A 153 1.25 -0.16 -15.99
C ALA A 153 0.28 0.64 -15.11
N LEU A 154 -0.74 1.27 -15.70
CA LEU A 154 -1.76 2.03 -14.94
C LEU A 154 -2.45 1.18 -13.88
N ARG A 155 -2.79 -0.08 -14.19
CA ARG A 155 -3.40 -0.99 -13.21
C ARG A 155 -2.44 -1.37 -12.09
N ALA A 156 -1.18 -1.64 -12.40
CA ALA A 156 -0.15 -1.94 -11.41
C ALA A 156 0.10 -0.75 -10.49
N LEU A 157 0.20 0.46 -11.05
CA LEU A 157 0.41 1.70 -10.29
C LEU A 157 -0.75 1.97 -9.32
N VAL A 158 -2.01 1.76 -9.73
CA VAL A 158 -3.18 1.91 -8.82
C VAL A 158 -3.07 0.98 -7.61
N TRP A 159 -2.61 -0.25 -7.78
CA TRP A 159 -2.45 -1.17 -6.66
C TRP A 159 -1.25 -0.80 -5.79
N SER A 160 -0.11 -0.52 -6.40
CA SER A 160 1.13 -0.16 -5.71
C SER A 160 0.94 1.10 -4.88
N GLU A 161 0.37 2.17 -5.46
CA GLU A 161 0.12 3.42 -4.75
C GLU A 161 -0.79 3.21 -3.52
N LYS A 162 -1.88 2.42 -3.67
CA LYS A 162 -2.76 2.10 -2.54
C LYS A 162 -2.02 1.37 -1.43
N VAL A 163 -1.20 0.38 -1.77
CA VAL A 163 -0.39 -0.36 -0.79
C VAL A 163 0.61 0.57 -0.12
N THR A 164 1.29 1.43 -0.87
CA THR A 164 2.26 2.40 -0.33
C THR A 164 1.59 3.39 0.64
N ARG A 165 0.38 3.88 0.32
CA ARG A 165 -0.40 4.73 1.24
C ARG A 165 -0.79 3.99 2.53
N ILE A 166 -1.12 2.71 2.43
CA ILE A 166 -1.42 1.88 3.60
C ILE A 166 -0.16 1.67 4.44
N LEU A 167 0.98 1.38 3.82
CA LEU A 167 2.27 1.27 4.52
C LEU A 167 2.61 2.56 5.27
N LYS A 168 2.44 3.73 4.64
CA LYS A 168 2.61 5.02 5.31
C LYS A 168 1.74 5.14 6.55
N SER A 169 0.46 4.79 6.45
CA SER A 169 -0.47 4.84 7.58
C SER A 169 -0.05 3.90 8.71
N LEU A 170 0.33 2.67 8.38
CA LEU A 170 0.77 1.68 9.36
C LEU A 170 2.07 2.09 10.07
N LEU A 171 3.06 2.58 9.33
CA LEU A 171 4.33 3.05 9.89
C LEU A 171 4.13 4.29 10.77
N SER A 172 3.26 5.22 10.36
CA SER A 172 2.94 6.40 11.16
C SER A 172 2.19 6.04 12.47
N ARG A 173 1.41 4.97 12.44
CA ARG A 173 0.79 4.42 13.65
C ARG A 173 1.82 3.73 14.54
N TYR A 174 2.68 2.91 13.96
CA TYR A 174 3.73 2.22 14.70
C TYR A 174 4.69 3.20 15.40
N GLU A 175 5.02 4.31 14.75
CA GLU A 175 5.83 5.38 15.38
C GLU A 175 5.18 5.93 16.66
N LYS A 176 3.83 5.95 16.73
CA LYS A 176 3.08 6.47 17.89
C LYS A 176 2.75 5.40 18.93
N GLU A 177 2.36 4.22 18.48
CA GLU A 177 1.82 3.14 19.32
C GLU A 177 2.90 2.11 19.71
N GLY A 178 4.01 2.07 18.96
CA GLY A 178 5.08 1.07 19.17
C GLY A 178 4.58 -0.36 18.99
N ASP A 179 5.23 -1.29 19.70
CA ASP A 179 4.92 -2.73 19.63
C ASP A 179 3.48 -3.05 20.04
N GLY A 180 2.84 -2.19 20.84
CA GLY A 180 1.45 -2.35 21.24
C GLY A 180 0.47 -2.45 20.06
N MET A 181 0.85 -1.89 18.90
CA MET A 181 0.05 -1.97 17.66
C MET A 181 -0.10 -3.40 17.12
N VAL A 182 0.89 -4.26 17.37
CA VAL A 182 0.95 -5.65 16.88
C VAL A 182 0.85 -6.68 18.00
N GLU A 183 0.77 -6.22 19.24
CA GLU A 183 0.67 -7.09 20.41
C GLU A 183 -0.68 -7.80 20.45
N ASN A 184 -0.67 -9.12 20.66
CA ASN A 184 -1.85 -9.98 20.74
C ASN A 184 -2.77 -9.95 19.50
N THR A 185 -2.25 -9.60 18.34
CA THR A 185 -2.99 -9.57 17.08
C THR A 185 -2.18 -10.22 15.94
N GLY A 186 -2.85 -10.54 14.83
CA GLY A 186 -2.20 -11.10 13.65
C GLY A 186 -1.78 -10.04 12.65
N VAL A 187 -0.63 -10.25 11.99
CA VAL A 187 -0.21 -9.49 10.81
C VAL A 187 -0.38 -10.39 9.59
N TYR A 188 -1.14 -9.93 8.61
CA TYR A 188 -1.45 -10.69 7.40
C TYR A 188 -1.07 -9.90 6.16
N VAL A 189 -0.46 -10.56 5.19
CA VAL A 189 -0.05 -9.95 3.92
C VAL A 189 -0.76 -10.63 2.76
N CYS A 190 -1.44 -9.87 1.92
CA CYS A 190 -2.02 -10.39 0.69
C CYS A 190 -0.91 -10.76 -0.29
N THR A 191 -0.79 -12.05 -0.63
CA THR A 191 0.26 -12.58 -1.53
C THR A 191 0.16 -12.06 -2.97
N ILE A 192 -0.94 -11.40 -3.33
CA ILE A 192 -1.17 -10.89 -4.69
C ILE A 192 -0.73 -9.43 -4.83
N CYS A 193 -1.10 -8.55 -3.89
CA CYS A 193 -0.86 -7.11 -4.01
C CYS A 193 -0.01 -6.51 -2.89
N GLY A 194 0.36 -7.29 -1.86
CA GLY A 194 1.15 -6.81 -0.74
C GLY A 194 0.35 -6.00 0.30
N PHE A 195 -0.99 -5.93 0.21
CA PHE A 195 -1.80 -5.28 1.24
C PHE A 195 -1.56 -5.93 2.60
N ILE A 196 -1.29 -5.11 3.62
CA ILE A 196 -1.07 -5.54 5.00
C ILE A 196 -2.33 -5.28 5.81
N PHE A 197 -2.78 -6.30 6.53
CA PHE A 197 -3.86 -6.21 7.49
C PHE A 197 -3.33 -6.59 8.88
N ILE A 198 -3.66 -5.79 9.89
CA ILE A 198 -3.36 -6.05 11.30
C ILE A 198 -4.70 -6.21 12.02
N GLY A 199 -4.91 -7.37 12.61
CA GLY A 199 -6.15 -7.75 13.26
C GLY A 199 -6.25 -9.26 13.44
N ASP A 200 -7.33 -9.74 14.08
CA ASP A 200 -7.50 -11.17 14.40
C ASP A 200 -7.75 -12.01 13.15
N ASN A 201 -8.56 -11.51 12.22
CA ASN A 201 -8.91 -12.21 11.00
C ASN A 201 -8.88 -11.26 9.80
N PRO A 202 -8.21 -11.64 8.70
CA PRO A 202 -8.21 -10.82 7.49
C PRO A 202 -9.62 -10.73 6.88
N PRO A 203 -9.94 -9.63 6.17
CA PRO A 203 -11.24 -9.45 5.53
C PRO A 203 -11.51 -10.54 4.47
N ASP A 204 -12.77 -10.92 4.26
CA ASP A 204 -13.16 -11.96 3.29
C ASP A 204 -12.61 -11.71 1.88
N LEU A 205 -12.52 -10.44 1.48
CA LEU A 205 -11.93 -10.00 0.21
C LEU A 205 -10.88 -8.93 0.46
N CYS A 206 -9.72 -9.07 -0.19
CA CYS A 206 -8.69 -8.05 -0.15
C CYS A 206 -9.22 -6.69 -0.61
N PRO A 207 -9.10 -5.61 0.20
CA PRO A 207 -9.63 -4.29 -0.16
C PRO A 207 -9.01 -3.71 -1.43
N VAL A 208 -7.77 -4.07 -1.72
CA VAL A 208 -7.01 -3.56 -2.87
C VAL A 208 -7.31 -4.36 -4.15
N CYS A 209 -7.03 -5.66 -4.15
CA CYS A 209 -7.09 -6.48 -5.38
C CYS A 209 -8.29 -7.42 -5.47
N LYS A 210 -9.17 -7.43 -4.44
CA LYS A 210 -10.44 -8.18 -4.39
C LYS A 210 -10.31 -9.71 -4.42
N VAL A 211 -9.13 -10.25 -4.13
CA VAL A 211 -8.96 -11.71 -3.99
C VAL A 211 -9.50 -12.18 -2.64
N PRO A 212 -9.91 -13.46 -2.53
CA PRO A 212 -10.41 -14.04 -1.29
C PRO A 212 -9.35 -14.08 -0.18
N ASN A 213 -9.79 -14.16 1.08
CA ASN A 213 -8.95 -14.12 2.29
C ASN A 213 -7.90 -15.25 2.38
N TRP A 214 -8.12 -16.40 1.76
CA TRP A 214 -7.13 -17.48 1.71
C TRP A 214 -5.86 -17.14 0.91
N LYS A 215 -5.83 -15.98 0.26
CA LYS A 215 -4.63 -15.38 -0.34
C LYS A 215 -3.84 -14.50 0.62
N PHE A 216 -4.27 -14.42 1.88
CA PHE A 216 -3.48 -13.77 2.91
C PHE A 216 -2.60 -14.78 3.61
N GLU A 217 -1.36 -14.40 3.79
CA GLU A 217 -0.36 -15.15 4.55
C GLU A 217 -0.16 -14.47 5.90
N LYS A 218 -0.25 -15.24 6.97
CA LYS A 218 0.04 -14.75 8.31
C LYS A 218 1.56 -14.66 8.45
N ILE A 219 2.03 -13.51 8.89
CA ILE A 219 3.44 -13.29 9.20
C ILE A 219 3.67 -13.75 10.64
N GLU A 220 4.55 -14.74 10.79
CA GLU A 220 5.04 -15.17 12.09
C GLU A 220 6.33 -14.39 12.38
N GLY A 221 6.38 -13.73 13.55
CA GLY A 221 7.59 -13.06 14.00
C GLY A 221 8.70 -14.10 14.24
N GLU A 222 9.93 -13.78 13.89
CA GLU A 222 11.07 -14.55 14.36
C GLU A 222 11.14 -14.39 15.88
N SER A 223 11.00 -15.50 16.59
CA SER A 223 11.11 -15.60 18.07
C SER A 223 12.57 -15.61 18.51
#